data_eafe848cabc804f3867671df386cdc65
#
_entry.id   eafe848cabc804f3867671df386cdc65
#
_cell.length_a   1.000
_cell.length_b   1.000
_cell.length_c   1.000
_cell.angle_alpha   90.00
_cell.angle_beta   90.00
_cell.angle_gamma   90.00
#
_symmetry.space_group_name_H-M   'P 1'
#
loop_
_entity.id
_entity.type
_entity.pdbx_description
1 polymer ?
#
loop_
_entity_poly.entity_id
_entity_poly.type
_entity_poly.pdbx_seq_one_letter_code
_entity_poly.pdbx_strand_id
1 'polypeptide(L)'
;TLATHQIVGLSEAAKLMSSCQSVELQRLQALKSLFLDNVSKLPGFFQNSHPENHFPGILNFGFSGVDGETLLLAASRIAVSTGSACNSEKIEASHVLRGLGLTEDHAASSIRTSFGRYTTAEDVRSASEEICTIINRLIAE
;
A
#
# COMPACT_ATOMS: atom_id res chain seq x y z
N THR A 1 -13.92 32.82 1.15
CA THR A 1 -12.96 33.10 2.25
C THR A 1 -11.82 32.07 2.23
N LEU A 2 -10.58 32.55 2.29
CA LEU A 2 -9.41 31.67 2.32
C LEU A 2 -9.35 30.89 3.64
N ALA A 3 -9.08 29.59 3.53
CA ALA A 3 -8.88 28.70 4.69
C ALA A 3 -7.48 28.89 5.27
N THR A 4 -7.21 30.01 5.94
CA THR A 4 -5.88 30.43 6.40
C THR A 4 -5.18 29.40 7.28
N HIS A 5 -5.93 28.72 8.16
CA HIS A 5 -5.40 27.66 9.02
C HIS A 5 -4.88 26.45 8.22
N GLN A 6 -5.55 26.09 7.13
CA GLN A 6 -5.09 25.00 6.23
C GLN A 6 -3.84 25.43 5.46
N ILE A 7 -3.78 26.68 5.01
CA ILE A 7 -2.60 27.24 4.32
C ILE A 7 -1.37 27.24 5.24
N VAL A 8 -1.54 27.67 6.49
CA VAL A 8 -0.46 27.63 7.50
C VAL A 8 -0.03 26.20 7.78
N GLY A 9 -0.98 25.28 7.97
CA GLY A 9 -0.68 23.86 8.18
C GLY A 9 0.10 23.25 7.02
N LEU A 10 -0.29 23.53 5.77
CA LEU A 10 0.44 23.07 4.59
C LEU A 10 1.85 23.66 4.52
N SER A 11 2.01 24.95 4.86
CA SER A 11 3.33 25.62 4.89
C SER A 11 4.26 24.96 5.91
N GLU A 12 3.78 24.68 7.12
CA GLU A 12 4.58 24.00 8.15
C GLU A 12 4.93 22.55 7.77
N ALA A 13 3.99 21.82 7.17
CA ALA A 13 4.25 20.48 6.64
C ALA A 13 5.34 20.50 5.55
N ALA A 14 5.28 21.46 4.63
CA ALA A 14 6.30 21.62 3.58
C ALA A 14 7.70 21.95 4.14
N LYS A 15 7.78 22.85 5.13
CA LYS A 15 9.04 23.17 5.81
C LYS A 15 9.62 21.94 6.51
N LEU A 16 8.79 21.21 7.21
CA LEU A 16 9.18 19.99 7.93
C LEU A 16 9.72 18.95 6.96
N MET A 17 9.02 18.71 5.84
CA MET A 17 9.49 17.79 4.80
C MET A 17 10.82 18.23 4.20
N SER A 18 11.00 19.52 3.88
CA SER A 18 12.26 20.03 3.34
C SER A 18 13.46 19.78 4.28
N SER A 19 13.23 19.84 5.59
CA SER A 19 14.30 19.65 6.59
C SER A 19 14.66 18.19 6.86
N CYS A 20 13.76 17.24 6.65
CA CYS A 20 13.97 15.84 7.02
C CYS A 20 13.79 14.83 5.86
N GLN A 21 13.58 15.31 4.63
CA GLN A 21 13.20 14.47 3.50
C GLN A 21 14.17 13.29 3.27
N SER A 22 15.47 13.53 3.26
CA SER A 22 16.46 12.48 2.98
C SER A 22 16.44 11.36 4.04
N VAL A 23 16.38 11.74 5.31
CA VAL A 23 16.32 10.79 6.44
C VAL A 23 15.02 10.01 6.40
N GLU A 24 13.90 10.71 6.14
CA GLU A 24 12.58 10.08 6.08
C GLU A 24 12.47 9.12 4.89
N LEU A 25 13.01 9.45 3.72
CA LEU A 25 13.03 8.53 2.58
C LEU A 25 13.84 7.27 2.86
N GLN A 26 14.98 7.38 3.52
CA GLN A 26 15.78 6.22 3.93
C GLN A 26 15.02 5.33 4.91
N ARG A 27 14.34 5.94 5.90
CA ARG A 27 13.51 5.22 6.87
C ARG A 27 12.36 4.48 6.19
N LEU A 28 11.62 5.15 5.30
CA LEU A 28 10.52 4.55 4.54
C LEU A 28 11.02 3.42 3.64
N GLN A 29 12.19 3.56 3.03
CA GLN A 29 12.81 2.49 2.24
C GLN A 29 13.13 1.26 3.10
N ALA A 30 13.63 1.45 4.32
CA ALA A 30 13.88 0.35 5.25
C ALA A 30 12.58 -0.36 5.67
N LEU A 31 11.52 0.40 5.96
CA LEU A 31 10.20 -0.15 6.28
C LEU A 31 9.61 -0.94 5.11
N LYS A 32 9.72 -0.41 3.88
CA LYS A 32 9.30 -1.12 2.67
C LYS A 32 10.05 -2.43 2.50
N SER A 33 11.37 -2.43 2.66
CA SER A 33 12.19 -3.65 2.56
C SER A 33 11.77 -4.68 3.61
N LEU A 34 11.59 -4.26 4.85
CA LEU A 34 11.13 -5.12 5.94
C LEU A 34 9.76 -5.77 5.63
N PHE A 35 8.84 -5.02 5.04
CA PHE A 35 7.54 -5.53 4.62
C PHE A 35 7.69 -6.58 3.49
N LEU A 36 8.45 -6.23 2.44
CA LEU A 36 8.66 -7.09 1.28
C LEU A 36 9.41 -8.38 1.62
N ASP A 37 10.33 -8.36 2.59
CA ASP A 37 11.06 -9.55 3.03
C ASP A 37 10.15 -10.70 3.48
N ASN A 38 8.95 -10.40 3.94
CA ASN A 38 7.94 -11.37 4.32
C ASN A 38 6.97 -11.68 3.17
N VAL A 39 6.29 -10.65 2.65
CA VAL A 39 5.15 -10.84 1.74
C VAL A 39 5.56 -11.30 0.35
N SER A 40 6.77 -10.95 -0.14
CA SER A 40 7.23 -11.35 -1.47
C SER A 40 7.51 -12.84 -1.62
N LYS A 41 7.60 -13.57 -0.53
CA LYS A 41 7.82 -15.03 -0.51
C LYS A 41 6.52 -15.83 -0.66
N LEU A 42 5.38 -15.17 -0.54
CA LEU A 42 4.09 -15.82 -0.63
C LEU A 42 3.75 -16.21 -2.08
N PRO A 43 3.04 -17.33 -2.26
CA PRO A 43 2.61 -17.76 -3.60
C PRO A 43 1.81 -16.68 -4.32
N GLY A 44 2.05 -16.54 -5.61
CA GLY A 44 1.30 -15.60 -6.45
C GLY A 44 1.63 -14.12 -6.25
N PHE A 45 2.59 -13.76 -5.39
CA PHE A 45 2.98 -12.37 -5.16
C PHE A 45 3.42 -11.68 -6.46
N PHE A 46 2.93 -10.47 -6.68
CA PHE A 46 3.42 -9.56 -7.73
C PHE A 46 3.40 -8.12 -7.21
N GLN A 47 4.33 -7.30 -7.71
CA GLN A 47 4.46 -5.90 -7.34
C GLN A 47 4.17 -5.02 -8.57
N ASN A 48 3.27 -4.04 -8.41
CA ASN A 48 2.94 -3.07 -9.45
C ASN A 48 3.76 -1.78 -9.32
N SER A 49 4.15 -1.40 -8.11
CA SER A 49 5.05 -0.26 -7.90
C SER A 49 6.39 -0.53 -8.56
N HIS A 50 6.91 0.45 -9.32
CA HIS A 50 8.25 0.33 -9.92
C HIS A 50 9.29 0.05 -8.83
N PRO A 51 10.22 -0.90 -9.01
CA PRO A 51 11.14 -1.33 -7.94
C PRO A 51 12.00 -0.18 -7.39
N GLU A 52 12.41 0.76 -8.24
CA GLU A 52 13.32 1.87 -7.87
C GLU A 52 12.65 3.24 -7.95
N ASN A 53 11.90 3.50 -9.02
CA ASN A 53 11.37 4.83 -9.35
C ASN A 53 9.96 5.04 -8.79
N HIS A 54 9.81 5.00 -7.47
CA HIS A 54 8.55 5.30 -6.78
C HIS A 54 8.81 5.89 -5.39
N PHE A 55 7.79 6.51 -4.81
CA PHE A 55 7.87 6.96 -3.42
C PHE A 55 7.84 5.74 -2.48
N PRO A 56 8.86 5.53 -1.63
CA PRO A 56 8.99 4.30 -0.83
C PRO A 56 7.91 4.13 0.24
N GLY A 57 7.20 5.20 0.60
CA GLY A 57 6.11 5.16 1.56
C GLY A 57 4.79 4.61 0.99
N ILE A 58 4.71 4.27 -0.30
CA ILE A 58 3.51 3.70 -0.94
C ILE A 58 3.92 2.47 -1.74
N LEU A 59 3.25 1.35 -1.49
CA LEU A 59 3.47 0.10 -2.19
C LEU A 59 2.15 -0.43 -2.74
N ASN A 60 2.10 -0.71 -4.05
CA ASN A 60 1.00 -1.41 -4.69
C ASN A 60 1.47 -2.79 -5.13
N PHE A 61 0.77 -3.82 -4.72
CA PHE A 61 1.10 -5.23 -4.96
C PHE A 61 -0.17 -6.08 -4.88
N GLY A 62 -0.07 -7.35 -5.21
CA GLY A 62 -1.17 -8.29 -5.12
C GLY A 62 -0.70 -9.73 -5.11
N PHE A 63 -1.67 -10.64 -5.13
CA PHE A 63 -1.43 -12.09 -5.14
C PHE A 63 -2.32 -12.71 -6.20
N SER A 64 -1.72 -13.33 -7.22
CA SER A 64 -2.47 -14.01 -8.30
C SER A 64 -3.41 -15.05 -7.72
N GLY A 65 -4.69 -14.99 -8.10
CA GLY A 65 -5.72 -15.90 -7.61
C GLY A 65 -6.38 -15.48 -6.29
N VAL A 66 -5.96 -14.38 -5.67
CA VAL A 66 -6.60 -13.81 -4.47
C VAL A 66 -7.21 -12.46 -4.82
N ASP A 67 -8.53 -12.35 -4.67
CA ASP A 67 -9.23 -11.08 -4.88
C ASP A 67 -8.87 -10.06 -3.80
N GLY A 68 -8.56 -8.83 -4.24
CA GLY A 68 -8.10 -7.76 -3.35
C GLY A 68 -9.16 -7.29 -2.36
N GLU A 69 -10.45 -7.38 -2.71
CA GLU A 69 -11.55 -7.05 -1.80
C GLU A 69 -11.71 -8.13 -0.72
N THR A 70 -11.58 -9.40 -1.10
CA THR A 70 -11.55 -10.51 -0.15
C THR A 70 -10.40 -10.36 0.84
N LEU A 71 -9.21 -9.99 0.35
CA LEU A 71 -8.06 -9.70 1.22
C LEU A 71 -8.33 -8.50 2.12
N LEU A 72 -8.92 -7.41 1.59
CA LEU A 72 -9.27 -6.22 2.35
C LEU A 72 -10.25 -6.53 3.49
N LEU A 73 -11.28 -7.32 3.22
CA LEU A 73 -12.28 -7.72 4.22
C LEU A 73 -11.69 -8.63 5.30
N ALA A 74 -10.75 -9.49 4.92
CA ALA A 74 -10.07 -10.37 5.87
C ALA A 74 -9.04 -9.63 6.75
N ALA A 75 -8.49 -8.52 6.27
CA ALA A 75 -7.45 -7.72 6.93
C ALA A 75 -8.04 -6.78 7.99
N SER A 76 -8.63 -7.33 9.05
CA SER A 76 -9.37 -6.56 10.06
C SER A 76 -8.52 -5.72 11.01
N ARG A 77 -7.22 -6.00 11.09
CA ARG A 77 -6.27 -5.33 12.01
C ARG A 77 -5.37 -4.32 11.33
N ILE A 78 -5.38 -4.26 10.01
CA ILE A 78 -4.57 -3.34 9.21
C ILE A 78 -5.44 -2.55 8.25
N ALA A 79 -5.07 -1.31 7.99
CA ALA A 79 -5.71 -0.47 6.99
C ALA A 79 -4.97 -0.59 5.65
N VAL A 80 -5.57 -1.28 4.70
CA VAL A 80 -5.12 -1.36 3.30
C VAL A 80 -6.22 -0.81 2.39
N SER A 81 -5.91 -0.54 1.14
CA SER A 81 -6.89 -0.02 0.18
C SER A 81 -6.80 -0.78 -1.13
N THR A 82 -7.94 -1.12 -1.70
CA THR A 82 -8.07 -1.44 -3.13
C THR A 82 -8.15 -0.12 -3.91
N GLY A 83 -7.64 -0.06 -5.12
CA GLY A 83 -7.55 1.20 -5.89
C GLY A 83 -8.87 1.88 -6.26
N SER A 84 -10.03 1.28 -5.96
CA SER A 84 -11.36 1.72 -6.41
C SER A 84 -12.27 2.27 -5.30
N ALA A 85 -11.73 2.72 -4.17
CA ALA A 85 -12.50 3.18 -3.01
C ALA A 85 -13.47 4.36 -3.26
N CYS A 86 -13.47 4.99 -4.42
CA CYS A 86 -14.32 6.16 -4.73
C CYS A 86 -15.51 5.87 -5.64
N ASN A 87 -15.72 4.65 -6.12
CA ASN A 87 -16.87 4.30 -6.97
C ASN A 87 -17.79 3.31 -6.24
N SER A 88 -18.70 3.85 -5.45
CA SER A 88 -19.65 3.09 -4.63
C SER A 88 -20.74 2.34 -5.42
N GLU A 89 -20.79 2.44 -6.75
CA GLU A 89 -21.85 1.80 -7.56
C GLU A 89 -21.37 0.69 -8.51
N LYS A 90 -20.06 0.57 -8.75
CA LYS A 90 -19.48 -0.55 -9.50
C LYS A 90 -18.07 -0.84 -9.00
N ILE A 91 -17.83 -2.08 -8.62
CA ILE A 91 -16.49 -2.62 -8.32
C ILE A 91 -15.73 -2.74 -9.65
N GLU A 92 -15.22 -1.63 -10.17
CA GLU A 92 -14.36 -1.65 -11.34
C GLU A 92 -12.90 -1.61 -10.90
N ALA A 93 -12.09 -2.47 -11.50
CA ALA A 93 -10.65 -2.45 -11.28
C ALA A 93 -10.07 -1.05 -11.58
N SER A 94 -9.08 -0.64 -10.80
CA SER A 94 -8.48 0.69 -10.90
C SER A 94 -8.08 1.04 -12.33
N HIS A 95 -8.63 2.14 -12.87
CA HIS A 95 -8.26 2.67 -14.20
C HIS A 95 -6.76 3.00 -14.30
N VAL A 96 -6.10 3.31 -13.17
CA VAL A 96 -4.65 3.54 -13.13
C VAL A 96 -3.91 2.22 -13.38
N LEU A 97 -4.31 1.12 -12.73
CA LEU A 97 -3.68 -0.18 -12.92
C LEU A 97 -3.90 -0.71 -14.33
N ARG A 98 -5.09 -0.50 -14.90
CA ARG A 98 -5.36 -0.80 -16.32
C ARG A 98 -4.48 0.05 -17.25
N GLY A 99 -4.32 1.32 -16.95
CA GLY A 99 -3.43 2.22 -17.69
C GLY A 99 -1.96 1.83 -17.62
N LEU A 100 -1.53 1.11 -16.58
CA LEU A 100 -0.20 0.49 -16.48
C LEU A 100 -0.09 -0.83 -17.26
N GLY A 101 -1.17 -1.29 -17.90
CA GLY A 101 -1.19 -2.52 -18.71
C GLY A 101 -1.48 -3.79 -17.93
N LEU A 102 -1.95 -3.70 -16.68
CA LEU A 102 -2.37 -4.87 -15.92
C LEU A 102 -3.67 -5.46 -16.50
N THR A 103 -3.77 -6.79 -16.44
CA THR A 103 -5.03 -7.49 -16.74
C THR A 103 -6.09 -7.12 -15.69
N GLU A 104 -7.37 -7.34 -16.01
CA GLU A 104 -8.46 -7.11 -15.05
C GLU A 104 -8.26 -7.95 -13.76
N ASP A 105 -7.84 -9.21 -13.90
CA ASP A 105 -7.58 -10.10 -12.76
C ASP A 105 -6.46 -9.57 -11.85
N HIS A 106 -5.33 -9.15 -12.43
CA HIS A 106 -4.26 -8.56 -11.62
C HIS A 106 -4.65 -7.22 -11.00
N ALA A 107 -5.42 -6.41 -11.70
CA ALA A 107 -5.90 -5.15 -11.17
C ALA A 107 -6.90 -5.38 -10.00
N ALA A 108 -7.79 -6.38 -10.11
CA ALA A 108 -8.72 -6.78 -9.05
C ALA A 108 -8.00 -7.41 -7.84
N SER A 109 -6.91 -8.15 -8.09
CA SER A 109 -6.08 -8.77 -7.04
C SER A 109 -5.12 -7.78 -6.34
N SER A 110 -5.14 -6.50 -6.72
CA SER A 110 -4.17 -5.52 -6.23
C SER A 110 -4.66 -4.76 -5.01
N ILE A 111 -3.76 -4.58 -4.04
CA ILE A 111 -3.96 -3.72 -2.88
C ILE A 111 -2.84 -2.68 -2.76
N ARG A 112 -3.11 -1.61 -2.02
CA ARG A 112 -2.13 -0.57 -1.71
C ARG A 112 -1.93 -0.49 -0.21
N THR A 113 -0.67 -0.51 0.21
CA THR A 113 -0.25 -0.15 1.57
C THR A 113 0.46 1.19 1.58
N SER A 114 0.44 1.86 2.72
CA SER A 114 1.11 3.14 2.90
C SER A 114 1.82 3.18 4.25
N PHE A 115 3.08 3.60 4.24
CA PHE A 115 3.90 3.82 5.44
C PHE A 115 4.03 5.32 5.65
N GLY A 116 3.66 5.79 6.84
CA GLY A 116 3.70 7.20 7.18
C GLY A 116 4.80 7.54 8.17
N ARG A 117 4.87 8.82 8.54
CA ARG A 117 5.86 9.36 9.49
C ARG A 117 5.92 8.60 10.82
N TYR A 118 4.78 8.14 11.30
CA TYR A 118 4.66 7.48 12.61
C TYR A 118 4.63 5.97 12.52
N THR A 119 4.68 5.39 11.33
CA THR A 119 4.75 3.93 11.14
C THR A 119 6.08 3.41 11.70
N THR A 120 5.99 2.45 12.60
CA THR A 120 7.15 1.80 13.22
C THR A 120 7.52 0.49 12.51
N ALA A 121 8.72 -0.03 12.78
CA ALA A 121 9.11 -1.35 12.29
C ALA A 121 8.25 -2.48 12.87
N GLU A 122 7.72 -2.29 14.09
CA GLU A 122 6.80 -3.24 14.73
C GLU A 122 5.45 -3.28 14.04
N ASP A 123 4.89 -2.11 13.69
CA ASP A 123 3.65 -2.03 12.89
C ASP A 123 3.81 -2.77 11.56
N VAL A 124 4.96 -2.59 10.90
CA VAL A 124 5.24 -3.23 9.60
C VAL A 124 5.38 -4.74 9.74
N ARG A 125 6.05 -5.25 10.79
CA ARG A 125 6.13 -6.69 11.05
C ARG A 125 4.75 -7.28 11.30
N SER A 126 3.99 -6.68 12.21
CA SER A 126 2.62 -7.11 12.53
C SER A 126 1.72 -7.13 11.29
N ALA A 127 1.78 -6.09 10.47
CA ALA A 127 1.00 -6.00 9.23
C ALA A 127 1.42 -7.08 8.21
N SER A 128 2.71 -7.30 8.02
CA SER A 128 3.21 -8.32 7.08
C SER A 128 2.86 -9.74 7.54
N GLU A 129 2.93 -10.03 8.84
CA GLU A 129 2.54 -11.31 9.43
C GLU A 129 1.04 -11.58 9.29
N GLU A 130 0.21 -10.55 9.47
CA GLU A 130 -1.24 -10.66 9.25
C GLU A 130 -1.55 -10.99 7.78
N ILE A 131 -0.93 -10.30 6.83
CA ILE A 131 -1.08 -10.60 5.39
C ILE A 131 -0.63 -12.04 5.10
N CYS A 132 0.52 -12.46 5.62
CA CYS A 132 1.00 -13.84 5.44
C CYS A 132 -0.03 -14.86 5.95
N THR A 133 -0.61 -14.62 7.10
CA THR A 133 -1.61 -15.51 7.71
C THR A 133 -2.88 -15.58 6.85
N ILE A 134 -3.37 -14.43 6.37
CA ILE A 134 -4.57 -14.35 5.54
C ILE A 134 -4.35 -15.05 4.20
N ILE A 135 -3.24 -14.75 3.50
CA ILE A 135 -2.94 -15.33 2.20
C ILE A 135 -2.79 -16.85 2.27
N ASN A 136 -2.06 -17.36 3.26
CA ASN A 136 -1.90 -18.80 3.45
C ASN A 136 -3.25 -19.50 3.70
N ARG A 137 -4.20 -18.85 4.39
CA ARG A 137 -5.56 -19.36 4.57
C ARG A 137 -6.35 -19.35 3.26
N LEU A 138 -6.36 -18.24 2.53
CA LEU A 138 -7.13 -18.08 1.30
C LEU A 138 -6.66 -18.98 0.15
N ILE A 139 -5.38 -19.37 0.15
CA ILE A 139 -4.85 -20.28 -0.87
C ILE A 139 -5.09 -21.75 -0.50
N ALA A 140 -5.31 -22.05 0.78
CA ALA A 140 -5.58 -23.42 1.25
C ALA A 140 -7.04 -23.86 1.11
N GLU A 141 -7.95 -22.93 0.86
CA GLU A 141 -9.39 -23.15 0.62
C GLU A 141 -9.67 -23.43 -0.86
#